data_757476f669ba26e61c148d4122246550
#
_entry.id   757476f669ba26e61c148d4122246550
#
_cell.length_a   1.000
_cell.length_b   1.000
_cell.length_c   1.000
_cell.angle_alpha   90.00
_cell.angle_beta   90.00
_cell.angle_gamma   90.00
#
_symmetry.space_group_name_H-M   'P 1'
#
loop_
_entity.id
_entity.type
_entity.pdbx_description
1 polymer ?
#
loop_
_entity_poly.entity_id
_entity_poly.type
_entity_poly.pdbx_seq_one_letter_code
_entity_poly.pdbx_strand_id
1 'polypeptide(L)'
;MASAAAGSAPHDSVVIARRFNGPPTTGNGGYVAGRLAGTLPRAGGDAVEVTLRAPIPLDRPLAVSRPAPGTATLHDGPTLLAEARVVALDLDVPAPPSLEAAAAAGALGRMRARQGLGNPYLVCFGCGIERHEADGLRILPSAVGDADVVASDWTPHPALAGPDGTVPDEIVWAALDCPAGIAWVARLEGTPSLVTGRMTARLDAPVRSGAPHIVTAWPIAREGRKLHAGTALFDADGRLLACTRQLWLMPRTAD
;
A
#
# COMPACT_ATOMS: atom_id res chain seq x y z
N MET A 1 -7.00 34.71 -38.91
CA MET A 1 -7.71 33.63 -38.16
C MET A 1 -6.80 33.22 -36.99
N ALA A 2 -7.10 33.71 -35.79
CA ALA A 2 -6.33 33.38 -34.59
C ALA A 2 -6.84 32.07 -34.01
N SER A 3 -5.95 31.08 -33.94
CA SER A 3 -6.20 29.81 -33.25
C SER A 3 -6.28 30.10 -31.75
N ALA A 4 -7.44 29.92 -31.18
CA ALA A 4 -7.63 29.94 -29.72
C ALA A 4 -6.87 28.76 -29.11
N ALA A 5 -5.81 29.06 -28.37
CA ALA A 5 -5.17 28.11 -27.48
C ALA A 5 -6.22 27.68 -26.43
N ALA A 6 -6.61 26.40 -26.44
CA ALA A 6 -7.44 25.82 -25.41
C ALA A 6 -6.67 25.97 -24.09
N GLY A 7 -7.19 26.82 -23.20
CA GLY A 7 -6.66 26.99 -21.86
C GLY A 7 -6.71 25.66 -21.12
N SER A 8 -5.56 25.11 -20.78
CA SER A 8 -5.49 23.92 -19.92
C SER A 8 -6.09 24.27 -18.57
N ALA A 9 -7.11 23.53 -18.14
CA ALA A 9 -7.60 23.59 -16.76
C ALA A 9 -6.41 23.45 -15.79
N PRO A 10 -6.44 24.10 -14.61
CA PRO A 10 -5.38 23.97 -13.64
C PRO A 10 -5.18 22.51 -13.32
N HIS A 11 -4.03 21.95 -13.67
CA HIS A 11 -3.67 20.57 -13.32
C HIS A 11 -3.38 20.55 -11.83
N ASP A 12 -4.22 19.85 -11.06
CA ASP A 12 -3.85 19.49 -9.70
C ASP A 12 -2.54 18.72 -9.76
N SER A 13 -1.67 18.95 -8.81
CA SER A 13 -0.40 18.23 -8.74
C SER A 13 -0.24 17.52 -7.40
N VAL A 14 0.43 16.39 -7.44
CA VAL A 14 0.81 15.60 -6.25
C VAL A 14 2.33 15.53 -6.21
N VAL A 15 2.91 15.78 -5.04
CA VAL A 15 4.33 15.53 -4.76
C VAL A 15 4.42 14.31 -3.84
N ILE A 16 5.24 13.34 -4.22
CA ILE A 16 5.58 12.20 -3.38
C ILE A 16 6.92 12.52 -2.72
N ALA A 17 6.87 12.98 -1.47
CA ALA A 17 8.10 13.30 -0.74
C ALA A 17 8.96 12.05 -0.53
N ARG A 18 10.28 12.22 -0.53
CA ARG A 18 11.28 11.15 -0.41
C ARG A 18 11.06 10.23 0.80
N ARG A 19 10.51 10.76 1.89
CA ARG A 19 10.17 9.93 3.06
C ARG A 19 9.18 8.81 2.77
N PHE A 20 8.36 8.94 1.73
CA PHE A 20 7.35 7.95 1.33
C PHE A 20 7.85 7.01 0.22
N ASN A 21 9.15 6.71 0.20
CA ASN A 21 9.70 5.75 -0.76
C ASN A 21 9.31 4.31 -0.44
N GLY A 22 9.26 3.48 -1.48
CA GLY A 22 9.34 2.02 -1.40
C GLY A 22 10.78 1.57 -1.60
N PRO A 23 11.19 1.20 -2.85
CA PRO A 23 12.59 1.20 -3.23
C PRO A 23 13.25 2.58 -2.99
N PRO A 24 14.58 2.68 -2.82
CA PRO A 24 15.23 3.93 -2.42
C PRO A 24 14.97 5.15 -3.33
N THR A 25 14.65 4.92 -4.60
CA THR A 25 14.51 5.96 -5.63
C THR A 25 13.08 6.18 -6.13
N THR A 26 12.12 5.41 -5.64
CA THR A 26 10.72 5.47 -6.11
C THR A 26 9.73 5.48 -4.96
N GLY A 27 8.54 6.06 -5.19
CA GLY A 27 7.46 6.10 -4.21
C GLY A 27 6.99 4.70 -3.79
N ASN A 28 6.58 4.56 -2.53
CA ASN A 28 5.88 3.36 -2.05
C ASN A 28 4.56 3.20 -2.78
N GLY A 29 4.28 2.00 -3.29
CA GLY A 29 3.13 1.74 -4.16
C GLY A 29 1.80 2.07 -3.49
N GLY A 30 1.59 1.64 -2.26
CA GLY A 30 0.37 1.90 -1.50
C GLY A 30 0.19 3.39 -1.18
N TYR A 31 1.26 4.07 -0.73
CA TYR A 31 1.19 5.51 -0.48
C TYR A 31 0.80 6.30 -1.74
N VAL A 32 1.44 6.02 -2.86
CA VAL A 32 1.12 6.67 -4.14
C VAL A 32 -0.31 6.37 -4.57
N ALA A 33 -0.73 5.10 -4.45
CA ALA A 33 -2.10 4.69 -4.76
C ALA A 33 -3.12 5.43 -3.89
N GLY A 34 -2.88 5.54 -2.57
CA GLY A 34 -3.74 6.29 -1.65
C GLY A 34 -3.80 7.78 -1.97
N ARG A 35 -2.65 8.41 -2.33
CA ARG A 35 -2.61 9.82 -2.75
C ARG A 35 -3.44 10.06 -4.02
N LEU A 36 -3.34 9.17 -5.02
CA LEU A 36 -4.15 9.30 -6.24
C LEU A 36 -5.62 8.99 -5.97
N ALA A 37 -5.93 7.94 -5.21
CA ALA A 37 -7.29 7.59 -4.81
C ALA A 37 -8.00 8.73 -4.04
N GLY A 38 -7.27 9.44 -3.17
CA GLY A 38 -7.78 10.60 -2.42
C GLY A 38 -8.19 11.79 -3.29
N THR A 39 -7.84 11.81 -4.59
CA THR A 39 -8.28 12.84 -5.54
C THR A 39 -9.65 12.56 -6.14
N LEU A 40 -10.23 11.38 -5.89
CA LEU A 40 -11.52 10.95 -6.42
C LEU A 40 -12.63 11.15 -5.37
N PRO A 41 -13.79 11.70 -5.75
CA PRO A 41 -14.96 11.67 -4.89
C PRO A 41 -15.43 10.23 -4.71
N ARG A 42 -15.72 9.83 -3.46
CA ARG A 42 -16.17 8.48 -3.10
C ARG A 42 -17.41 8.56 -2.22
N ALA A 43 -18.36 7.64 -2.43
CA ALA A 43 -19.42 7.37 -1.48
C ALA A 43 -18.95 6.31 -0.45
N GLY A 44 -19.65 6.21 0.68
CA GLY A 44 -19.36 5.17 1.67
C GLY A 44 -19.50 3.76 1.07
N GLY A 45 -18.53 2.89 1.30
CA GLY A 45 -18.48 1.54 0.76
C GLY A 45 -17.84 1.40 -0.62
N ASP A 46 -17.56 2.51 -1.33
CA ASP A 46 -16.81 2.47 -2.58
C ASP A 46 -15.36 2.04 -2.35
N ALA A 47 -14.85 1.25 -3.27
CA ALA A 47 -13.43 0.96 -3.40
C ALA A 47 -12.82 1.78 -4.53
N VAL A 48 -11.50 2.00 -4.46
CA VAL A 48 -10.73 2.56 -5.57
C VAL A 48 -9.69 1.54 -6.02
N GLU A 49 -9.65 1.29 -7.32
CA GLU A 49 -8.58 0.53 -7.96
C GLU A 49 -7.54 1.49 -8.51
N VAL A 50 -6.27 1.27 -8.14
CA VAL A 50 -5.12 2.01 -8.68
C VAL A 50 -4.16 1.04 -9.34
N THR A 51 -3.84 1.26 -10.61
CA THR A 51 -2.82 0.52 -11.36
C THR A 51 -1.57 1.39 -11.51
N LEU A 52 -0.43 0.89 -11.06
CA LEU A 52 0.87 1.52 -11.24
C LEU A 52 1.48 1.06 -12.57
N ARG A 53 1.86 2.01 -13.43
CA ARG A 53 2.34 1.77 -14.80
C ARG A 53 3.85 1.93 -14.94
N ALA A 54 4.44 2.77 -14.09
CA ALA A 54 5.87 3.07 -14.10
C ALA A 54 6.38 3.37 -12.67
N PRO A 55 7.69 3.32 -12.42
CA PRO A 55 8.28 3.79 -11.17
C PRO A 55 7.91 5.25 -10.89
N ILE A 56 7.47 5.55 -9.67
CA ILE A 56 6.98 6.88 -9.29
C ILE A 56 8.13 7.74 -8.81
N PRO A 57 8.43 8.87 -9.48
CA PRO A 57 9.48 9.79 -9.05
C PRO A 57 9.18 10.44 -7.70
N LEU A 58 10.23 10.79 -6.96
CA LEU A 58 10.17 11.47 -5.68
C LEU A 58 10.49 12.96 -5.82
N ASP A 59 10.00 13.77 -4.87
CA ASP A 59 10.36 15.18 -4.64
C ASP A 59 10.11 16.11 -5.82
N ARG A 60 9.17 15.78 -6.70
CA ARG A 60 8.78 16.68 -7.81
C ARG A 60 7.28 16.65 -8.07
N PRO A 61 6.70 17.72 -8.63
CA PRO A 61 5.28 17.76 -8.98
C PRO A 61 4.95 16.75 -10.09
N LEU A 62 3.89 15.97 -9.85
CA LEU A 62 3.32 15.03 -10.81
C LEU A 62 1.90 15.49 -11.12
N ALA A 63 1.55 15.60 -12.41
CA ALA A 63 0.27 16.12 -12.84
C ALA A 63 -0.85 15.10 -12.62
N VAL A 64 -1.97 15.54 -12.03
CA VAL A 64 -3.20 14.75 -11.89
C VAL A 64 -4.22 15.21 -12.90
N SER A 65 -4.82 14.30 -13.64
CA SER A 65 -5.93 14.56 -14.55
C SER A 65 -7.13 13.69 -14.18
N ARG A 66 -8.34 14.17 -14.45
CA ARG A 66 -9.61 13.45 -14.25
C ARG A 66 -10.36 13.35 -15.57
N PRO A 67 -10.01 12.35 -16.43
CA PRO A 67 -10.55 12.24 -17.78
C PRO A 67 -12.04 11.91 -17.84
N ALA A 68 -12.58 11.30 -16.78
CA ALA A 68 -14.00 10.99 -16.66
C ALA A 68 -14.42 10.95 -15.17
N PRO A 69 -15.74 11.04 -14.87
CA PRO A 69 -16.23 10.85 -13.50
C PRO A 69 -15.73 9.54 -12.88
N GLY A 70 -15.25 9.60 -11.63
CA GLY A 70 -14.73 8.44 -10.90
C GLY A 70 -13.39 7.90 -11.41
N THR A 71 -12.66 8.64 -12.27
CA THR A 71 -11.35 8.25 -12.77
C THR A 71 -10.31 9.34 -12.54
N ALA A 72 -9.04 8.96 -12.32
CA ALA A 72 -7.91 9.87 -12.26
C ALA A 72 -6.67 9.22 -12.87
N THR A 73 -5.75 10.04 -13.36
CA THR A 73 -4.45 9.61 -13.87
C THR A 73 -3.34 10.48 -13.28
N LEU A 74 -2.18 9.88 -13.05
CA LEU A 74 -0.97 10.55 -12.57
C LEU A 74 0.08 10.51 -13.67
N HIS A 75 0.68 11.67 -13.95
CA HIS A 75 1.64 11.81 -15.04
C HIS A 75 2.91 12.53 -14.61
N ASP A 76 4.02 12.16 -15.25
CA ASP A 76 5.28 12.90 -15.27
C ASP A 76 5.57 13.32 -16.72
N GLY A 77 5.25 14.57 -17.05
CA GLY A 77 5.22 15.02 -18.44
C GLY A 77 4.28 14.13 -19.28
N PRO A 78 4.78 13.53 -20.38
CA PRO A 78 3.98 12.65 -21.22
C PRO A 78 3.81 11.23 -20.66
N THR A 79 4.55 10.87 -19.63
CA THR A 79 4.57 9.50 -19.10
C THR A 79 3.41 9.27 -18.14
N LEU A 80 2.54 8.29 -18.45
CA LEU A 80 1.52 7.81 -17.54
C LEU A 80 2.17 6.96 -16.44
N LEU A 81 2.06 7.41 -15.19
CA LEU A 81 2.61 6.74 -14.03
C LEU A 81 1.61 5.84 -13.30
N ALA A 82 0.36 6.29 -13.17
CA ALA A 82 -0.70 5.53 -12.50
C ALA A 82 -2.09 5.93 -13.02
N GLU A 83 -3.03 5.02 -12.87
CA GLU A 83 -4.45 5.21 -13.18
C GLU A 83 -5.28 4.78 -11.98
N ALA A 84 -6.32 5.54 -11.65
CA ALA A 84 -7.28 5.24 -10.59
C ALA A 84 -8.71 5.25 -11.11
N ARG A 85 -9.54 4.38 -10.55
CA ARG A 85 -10.99 4.37 -10.82
C ARG A 85 -11.79 3.89 -9.61
N VAL A 86 -12.98 4.44 -9.42
CA VAL A 86 -13.94 3.94 -8.42
C VAL A 86 -14.53 2.63 -8.92
N VAL A 87 -14.58 1.63 -8.05
CA VAL A 87 -15.08 0.26 -8.34
C VAL A 87 -15.79 -0.34 -7.13
N ALA A 88 -16.51 -1.43 -7.31
CA ALA A 88 -16.88 -2.33 -6.22
C ALA A 88 -15.73 -3.28 -5.89
N LEU A 89 -15.57 -3.65 -4.63
CA LEU A 89 -14.61 -4.67 -4.18
C LEU A 89 -15.37 -5.79 -3.46
N ASP A 90 -15.41 -6.94 -4.11
CA ASP A 90 -15.85 -8.19 -3.50
C ASP A 90 -14.59 -9.00 -3.13
N LEU A 91 -14.38 -9.22 -1.83
CA LEU A 91 -13.19 -9.87 -1.29
C LEU A 91 -13.55 -10.63 -0.02
N ASP A 92 -13.35 -11.94 -0.04
CA ASP A 92 -13.38 -12.75 1.18
C ASP A 92 -12.19 -12.37 2.04
N VAL A 93 -12.47 -11.84 3.24
CA VAL A 93 -11.46 -11.43 4.21
C VAL A 93 -11.41 -12.48 5.31
N PRO A 94 -10.29 -13.22 5.47
CA PRO A 94 -10.13 -14.15 6.56
C PRO A 94 -10.27 -13.47 7.93
N ALA A 95 -10.84 -14.18 8.90
CA ALA A 95 -10.90 -13.68 10.28
C ALA A 95 -9.47 -13.37 10.79
N PRO A 96 -9.27 -12.27 11.53
CA PRO A 96 -7.96 -11.93 12.05
C PRO A 96 -7.55 -12.90 13.18
N PRO A 97 -6.25 -13.12 13.39
CA PRO A 97 -5.75 -13.73 14.62
C PRO A 97 -5.99 -12.79 15.81
N SER A 98 -5.73 -13.26 17.02
CA SER A 98 -5.68 -12.36 18.18
C SER A 98 -4.56 -11.31 18.02
N LEU A 99 -4.71 -10.16 18.67
CA LEU A 99 -3.68 -9.12 18.69
C LEU A 99 -2.34 -9.66 19.22
N GLU A 100 -2.38 -10.53 20.23
CA GLU A 100 -1.17 -11.18 20.79
C GLU A 100 -0.47 -12.05 19.73
N ALA A 101 -1.22 -12.88 18.99
CA ALA A 101 -0.66 -13.70 17.92
C ALA A 101 -0.08 -12.85 16.78
N ALA A 102 -0.77 -11.77 16.40
CA ALA A 102 -0.28 -10.82 15.39
C ALA A 102 1.00 -10.11 15.86
N ALA A 103 1.08 -9.73 17.14
CA ALA A 103 2.28 -9.10 17.73
C ALA A 103 3.48 -10.07 17.75
N ALA A 104 3.26 -11.33 18.11
CA ALA A 104 4.29 -12.37 18.08
C ALA A 104 4.80 -12.60 16.64
N ALA A 105 3.90 -12.70 15.67
CA ALA A 105 4.24 -12.86 14.25
C ALA A 105 4.99 -11.63 13.71
N GLY A 106 4.56 -10.41 14.04
CA GLY A 106 5.24 -9.18 13.66
C GLY A 106 6.63 -9.05 14.27
N ALA A 107 6.80 -9.45 15.54
CA ALA A 107 8.12 -9.49 16.18
C ALA A 107 9.08 -10.46 15.46
N LEU A 108 8.61 -11.63 15.06
CA LEU A 108 9.36 -12.59 14.25
C LEU A 108 9.74 -12.00 12.88
N GLY A 109 8.80 -11.33 12.20
CA GLY A 109 9.05 -10.66 10.92
C GLY A 109 10.13 -9.60 11.02
N ARG A 110 10.06 -8.73 12.03
CA ARG A 110 11.08 -7.71 12.31
C ARG A 110 12.44 -8.31 12.68
N MET A 111 12.47 -9.41 13.41
CA MET A 111 13.70 -10.14 13.72
C MET A 111 14.34 -10.69 12.44
N ARG A 112 13.58 -11.36 11.57
CA ARG A 112 14.06 -11.90 10.29
C ARG A 112 14.59 -10.81 9.37
N ALA A 113 13.90 -9.67 9.28
CA ALA A 113 14.35 -8.54 8.47
C ALA A 113 15.70 -7.98 8.94
N ARG A 114 15.96 -7.92 10.26
CA ARG A 114 17.28 -7.55 10.80
C ARG A 114 18.39 -8.53 10.44
N GLN A 115 18.04 -9.78 10.15
CA GLN A 115 18.95 -10.82 9.66
C GLN A 115 19.10 -10.82 8.14
N GLY A 116 18.51 -9.84 7.42
CA GLY A 116 18.53 -9.76 5.96
C GLY A 116 17.58 -10.75 5.27
N LEU A 117 16.58 -11.28 5.99
CA LEU A 117 15.65 -12.28 5.48
C LEU A 117 14.28 -11.67 5.16
N GLY A 118 13.77 -11.94 3.97
CA GLY A 118 12.37 -11.66 3.61
C GLY A 118 12.01 -10.20 3.28
N ASN A 119 12.97 -9.26 3.38
CA ASN A 119 12.73 -7.85 3.03
C ASN A 119 13.93 -7.22 2.32
N PRO A 120 13.86 -7.02 0.99
CA PRO A 120 14.95 -6.42 0.22
C PRO A 120 15.04 -4.89 0.36
N TYR A 121 14.02 -4.22 0.96
CA TYR A 121 13.90 -2.76 1.00
C TYR A 121 13.96 -2.22 2.45
N LEU A 122 15.17 -2.18 3.03
CA LEU A 122 15.39 -1.82 4.44
C LEU A 122 14.93 -0.41 4.82
N VAL A 123 14.83 0.50 3.84
CA VAL A 123 14.39 1.90 4.01
C VAL A 123 12.99 2.19 3.47
N CYS A 124 12.23 1.16 3.06
CA CYS A 124 10.86 1.32 2.57
C CYS A 124 9.95 1.95 3.63
N PHE A 125 9.08 2.88 3.23
CA PHE A 125 8.14 3.52 4.15
C PHE A 125 7.21 2.52 4.85
N GLY A 126 6.70 1.50 4.12
CA GLY A 126 5.78 0.50 4.68
C GLY A 126 6.47 -0.55 5.56
N CYS A 127 7.56 -1.15 5.09
CA CYS A 127 8.19 -2.31 5.72
C CYS A 127 9.67 -2.13 6.09
N GLY A 128 10.24 -0.93 5.96
CA GLY A 128 11.66 -0.68 6.21
C GLY A 128 12.03 -0.78 7.68
N ILE A 129 12.86 -1.77 8.04
CA ILE A 129 13.27 -2.00 9.42
C ILE A 129 14.27 -0.96 9.92
N GLU A 130 14.98 -0.27 9.04
CA GLU A 130 15.94 0.79 9.39
C GLU A 130 15.26 2.15 9.62
N ARG A 131 13.95 2.26 9.35
CA ARG A 131 13.23 3.49 9.64
C ARG A 131 12.91 3.64 11.13
N HIS A 132 12.89 4.88 11.58
CA HIS A 132 12.32 5.22 12.89
C HIS A 132 10.79 5.07 12.83
N GLU A 133 10.15 4.64 13.93
CA GLU A 133 8.70 4.41 14.00
C GLU A 133 7.85 5.68 13.77
N ALA A 134 8.41 6.87 14.04
CA ALA A 134 7.76 8.15 13.72
C ALA A 134 7.87 8.53 12.22
N ASP A 135 8.66 7.80 11.41
CA ASP A 135 8.94 8.08 10.01
C ASP A 135 8.59 6.94 9.06
N GLY A 136 8.32 5.74 9.57
CA GLY A 136 7.94 4.58 8.78
C GLY A 136 6.98 3.66 9.53
N LEU A 137 6.32 2.75 8.82
CA LEU A 137 5.29 1.90 9.40
C LEU A 137 5.87 0.64 10.03
N ARG A 138 6.97 0.11 9.48
CA ARG A 138 7.71 -1.08 9.96
C ARG A 138 6.83 -2.32 10.10
N ILE A 139 5.83 -2.45 9.23
CA ILE A 139 4.90 -3.59 9.20
C ILE A 139 5.57 -4.74 8.47
N LEU A 140 5.91 -5.78 9.21
CA LEU A 140 6.66 -6.95 8.75
C LEU A 140 5.95 -8.22 9.23
N PRO A 141 4.90 -8.65 8.54
CA PRO A 141 4.14 -9.82 8.95
C PRO A 141 4.94 -11.12 8.80
N SER A 142 4.59 -12.11 9.63
CA SER A 142 5.01 -13.51 9.50
C SER A 142 3.82 -14.44 9.62
N ALA A 143 4.02 -15.74 9.32
CA ALA A 143 2.98 -16.74 9.41
C ALA A 143 2.40 -16.82 10.82
N VAL A 144 1.10 -17.09 10.90
CA VAL A 144 0.36 -17.33 12.15
C VAL A 144 -0.23 -18.74 12.10
N GLY A 145 0.27 -19.62 12.95
CA GLY A 145 -0.15 -21.03 12.95
C GLY A 145 0.09 -21.71 11.61
N ASP A 146 -0.80 -22.63 11.26
CA ASP A 146 -0.76 -23.40 10.00
C ASP A 146 -1.60 -22.76 8.88
N ALA A 147 -2.15 -21.56 9.11
CA ALA A 147 -2.99 -20.87 8.13
C ALA A 147 -2.16 -20.19 7.04
N ASP A 148 -2.75 -20.08 5.85
CA ASP A 148 -2.16 -19.35 4.73
C ASP A 148 -2.16 -17.81 4.92
N VAL A 149 -2.24 -17.34 6.16
CA VAL A 149 -2.28 -15.94 6.55
C VAL A 149 -0.98 -15.56 7.24
N VAL A 150 -0.45 -14.42 6.88
CA VAL A 150 0.61 -13.74 7.63
C VAL A 150 0.01 -12.54 8.37
N ALA A 151 0.53 -12.24 9.57
CA ALA A 151 0.04 -11.11 10.36
C ALA A 151 1.16 -10.32 11.02
N SER A 152 0.85 -9.08 11.35
CA SER A 152 1.66 -8.20 12.19
C SER A 152 0.76 -7.31 13.03
N ASP A 153 1.21 -6.94 14.20
CA ASP A 153 0.71 -5.78 14.92
C ASP A 153 1.15 -4.48 14.22
N TRP A 154 0.35 -3.43 14.40
CA TRP A 154 0.69 -2.07 14.00
C TRP A 154 0.04 -1.05 14.93
N THR A 155 0.85 -0.26 15.60
CA THR A 155 0.39 0.91 16.35
C THR A 155 0.91 2.16 15.63
N PRO A 156 0.07 2.88 14.87
CA PRO A 156 0.50 4.07 14.15
C PRO A 156 1.06 5.12 15.11
N HIS A 157 2.28 5.59 14.85
CA HIS A 157 2.87 6.65 15.67
C HIS A 157 2.08 7.96 15.49
N PRO A 158 1.84 8.76 16.56
CA PRO A 158 1.08 10.02 16.45
C PRO A 158 1.60 11.00 15.40
N ALA A 159 2.91 11.00 15.11
CA ALA A 159 3.51 11.82 14.06
C ALA A 159 3.03 11.47 12.63
N LEU A 160 2.34 10.36 12.45
CA LEU A 160 1.75 9.93 11.16
C LEU A 160 0.27 10.33 11.03
N ALA A 161 -0.33 10.89 12.08
CA ALA A 161 -1.74 11.24 12.12
C ALA A 161 -1.99 12.74 11.88
N GLY A 162 -3.20 13.04 11.47
CA GLY A 162 -3.72 14.41 11.44
C GLY A 162 -4.00 14.97 12.85
N PRO A 163 -4.39 16.25 12.93
CA PRO A 163 -4.64 16.93 14.22
C PRO A 163 -5.74 16.28 15.08
N ASP A 164 -6.66 15.54 14.46
CA ASP A 164 -7.75 14.81 15.12
C ASP A 164 -7.33 13.40 15.60
N GLY A 165 -6.06 13.03 15.42
CA GLY A 165 -5.54 11.71 15.74
C GLY A 165 -5.90 10.62 14.73
N THR A 166 -6.54 10.98 13.61
CA THR A 166 -6.85 10.04 12.53
C THR A 166 -5.65 9.87 11.59
N VAL A 167 -5.33 8.64 11.26
CA VAL A 167 -4.29 8.32 10.27
C VAL A 167 -4.84 8.62 8.87
N PRO A 168 -4.14 9.44 8.04
CA PRO A 168 -4.57 9.74 6.68
C PRO A 168 -4.73 8.49 5.81
N ASP A 169 -5.71 8.50 4.91
CA ASP A 169 -6.03 7.37 4.04
C ASP A 169 -4.82 6.83 3.29
N GLU A 170 -3.95 7.70 2.74
CA GLU A 170 -2.74 7.29 2.02
C GLU A 170 -1.72 6.54 2.90
N ILE A 171 -1.72 6.80 4.20
CA ILE A 171 -0.90 6.04 5.16
C ILE A 171 -1.52 4.67 5.41
N VAL A 172 -2.86 4.57 5.49
CA VAL A 172 -3.58 3.28 5.59
C VAL A 172 -3.33 2.43 4.35
N TRP A 173 -3.36 3.03 3.15
CA TRP A 173 -3.00 2.34 1.91
C TRP A 173 -1.57 1.82 1.94
N ALA A 174 -0.61 2.61 2.43
CA ALA A 174 0.78 2.18 2.58
C ALA A 174 0.95 1.05 3.61
N ALA A 175 0.15 1.06 4.68
CA ALA A 175 0.16 0.00 5.69
C ALA A 175 -0.30 -1.36 5.12
N LEU A 176 -1.20 -1.33 4.15
CA LEU A 176 -1.75 -2.52 3.51
C LEU A 176 -0.94 -3.00 2.29
N ASP A 177 0.04 -2.22 1.79
CA ASP A 177 0.79 -2.52 0.57
C ASP A 177 1.78 -3.68 0.77
N CYS A 178 2.88 -3.45 1.47
CA CYS A 178 3.97 -4.42 1.62
C CYS A 178 3.56 -5.79 2.20
N PRO A 179 2.61 -5.90 3.14
CA PRO A 179 2.17 -7.18 3.67
C PRO A 179 1.76 -8.19 2.61
N ALA A 180 1.10 -7.75 1.52
CA ALA A 180 0.71 -8.60 0.40
C ALA A 180 1.91 -9.22 -0.32
N GLY A 181 2.95 -8.41 -0.58
CA GLY A 181 4.20 -8.90 -1.16
C GLY A 181 4.91 -9.87 -0.23
N ILE A 182 4.96 -9.58 1.07
CA ILE A 182 5.60 -10.43 2.08
C ILE A 182 4.88 -11.79 2.21
N ALA A 183 3.56 -11.84 2.10
CA ALA A 183 2.81 -13.10 2.09
C ALA A 183 3.25 -14.03 0.94
N TRP A 184 3.67 -13.49 -0.19
CA TRP A 184 4.22 -14.25 -1.30
C TRP A 184 5.70 -14.58 -1.14
N VAL A 185 6.53 -13.64 -0.64
CA VAL A 185 7.97 -13.89 -0.41
C VAL A 185 8.18 -15.10 0.49
N ALA A 186 7.34 -15.30 1.50
CA ALA A 186 7.39 -16.46 2.38
C ALA A 186 7.18 -17.81 1.65
N ARG A 187 6.68 -17.80 0.41
CA ARG A 187 6.34 -18.98 -0.42
C ARG A 187 7.18 -19.10 -1.70
N LEU A 188 8.08 -18.17 -1.91
CA LEU A 188 8.96 -18.16 -3.08
C LEU A 188 10.38 -18.54 -2.66
N GLU A 189 11.12 -19.14 -3.58
CA GLU A 189 12.55 -19.40 -3.37
C GLU A 189 13.33 -18.09 -3.41
N GLY A 190 14.25 -17.93 -2.48
CA GLY A 190 15.05 -16.72 -2.33
C GLY A 190 14.24 -15.55 -1.76
N THR A 191 14.72 -14.33 -1.99
CA THR A 191 14.03 -13.09 -1.59
C THR A 191 13.85 -12.21 -2.83
N PRO A 192 12.89 -12.52 -3.72
CA PRO A 192 12.71 -11.76 -4.94
C PRO A 192 12.25 -10.34 -4.64
N SER A 193 12.75 -9.37 -5.40
CA SER A 193 12.25 -8.00 -5.40
C SER A 193 10.90 -7.96 -6.08
N LEU A 194 9.82 -7.91 -5.30
CA LEU A 194 8.47 -7.77 -5.81
C LEU A 194 8.09 -6.29 -5.92
N VAL A 195 7.25 -5.95 -6.89
CA VAL A 195 6.72 -4.60 -7.06
C VAL A 195 5.19 -4.62 -7.14
N THR A 196 4.55 -3.63 -6.53
CA THR A 196 3.11 -3.44 -6.60
C THR A 196 2.71 -3.02 -8.01
N GLY A 197 1.86 -3.79 -8.66
CA GLY A 197 1.32 -3.45 -9.99
C GLY A 197 -0.08 -2.86 -9.92
N ARG A 198 -0.91 -3.33 -8.97
CA ARG A 198 -2.28 -2.84 -8.77
C ARG A 198 -2.71 -3.04 -7.33
N MET A 199 -3.49 -2.09 -6.83
CA MET A 199 -4.10 -2.16 -5.52
C MET A 199 -5.55 -1.65 -5.62
N THR A 200 -6.51 -2.46 -5.15
CA THR A 200 -7.92 -2.08 -5.01
C THR A 200 -8.22 -2.06 -3.53
N ALA A 201 -8.56 -0.90 -2.98
CA ALA A 201 -8.79 -0.74 -1.54
C ALA A 201 -10.18 -0.18 -1.24
N ARG A 202 -10.77 -0.68 -0.16
CA ARG A 202 -11.94 -0.14 0.52
C ARG A 202 -11.55 0.20 1.97
N LEU A 203 -11.88 1.41 2.39
CA LEU A 203 -11.67 1.90 3.74
C LEU A 203 -13.04 2.04 4.39
N ASP A 204 -13.32 1.22 5.40
CA ASP A 204 -14.63 1.07 6.02
C ASP A 204 -14.78 1.93 7.29
N ALA A 205 -13.65 2.25 7.96
CA ALA A 205 -13.65 3.07 9.17
C ALA A 205 -12.32 3.82 9.37
N PRO A 206 -12.33 4.94 10.13
CA PRO A 206 -11.10 5.67 10.46
C PRO A 206 -10.13 4.84 11.29
N VAL A 207 -8.84 4.98 11.00
CA VAL A 207 -7.74 4.37 11.77
C VAL A 207 -7.19 5.38 12.76
N ARG A 208 -7.02 5.00 14.03
CA ARG A 208 -6.56 5.89 15.10
C ARG A 208 -5.09 5.67 15.42
N SER A 209 -4.33 6.77 15.50
CA SER A 209 -2.95 6.71 15.98
C SER A 209 -2.89 6.37 17.47
N GLY A 210 -1.81 5.72 17.89
CA GLY A 210 -1.63 5.28 19.29
C GLY A 210 -2.48 4.07 19.70
N ALA A 211 -3.46 3.66 18.90
CA ALA A 211 -4.24 2.45 19.13
C ALA A 211 -3.57 1.24 18.40
N PRO A 212 -3.56 0.05 19.01
CA PRO A 212 -3.05 -1.15 18.36
C PRO A 212 -4.04 -1.67 17.31
N HIS A 213 -3.48 -2.15 16.20
CA HIS A 213 -4.22 -2.74 15.08
C HIS A 213 -3.59 -4.07 14.66
N ILE A 214 -4.35 -4.88 13.94
CA ILE A 214 -3.90 -6.13 13.34
C ILE A 214 -3.89 -5.94 11.82
N VAL A 215 -2.73 -6.17 11.20
CA VAL A 215 -2.58 -6.21 9.74
C VAL A 215 -2.42 -7.66 9.33
N THR A 216 -3.25 -8.12 8.41
CA THR A 216 -3.16 -9.47 7.84
C THR A 216 -2.93 -9.42 6.34
N ALA A 217 -2.31 -10.47 5.80
CA ALA A 217 -2.20 -10.66 4.35
C ALA A 217 -2.24 -12.15 4.01
N TRP A 218 -2.76 -12.47 2.81
CA TRP A 218 -2.87 -13.84 2.32
C TRP A 218 -2.72 -13.90 0.80
N PRO A 219 -2.11 -14.96 0.26
CA PRO A 219 -2.09 -15.19 -1.18
C PRO A 219 -3.48 -15.58 -1.67
N ILE A 220 -3.84 -15.13 -2.89
CA ILE A 220 -5.11 -15.50 -3.54
C ILE A 220 -4.85 -16.42 -4.72
N ALA A 221 -3.97 -16.01 -5.65
CA ALA A 221 -3.66 -16.78 -6.86
C ALA A 221 -2.30 -16.40 -7.45
N ARG A 222 -1.68 -17.32 -8.20
CA ARG A 222 -0.47 -17.07 -8.95
C ARG A 222 -0.67 -17.38 -10.43
N GLU A 223 -0.35 -16.44 -11.29
CA GLU A 223 -0.39 -16.57 -12.75
C GLU A 223 0.98 -16.19 -13.33
N GLY A 224 1.88 -17.17 -13.41
CA GLY A 224 3.26 -16.94 -13.81
C GLY A 224 3.98 -15.96 -12.88
N ARG A 225 4.29 -14.74 -13.37
CA ARG A 225 4.91 -13.66 -12.60
C ARG A 225 3.92 -12.75 -11.87
N LYS A 226 2.62 -12.95 -12.05
CA LYS A 226 1.55 -12.20 -11.39
C LYS A 226 1.15 -12.92 -10.10
N LEU A 227 1.20 -12.21 -8.99
CA LEU A 227 0.91 -12.70 -7.65
C LEU A 227 -0.26 -11.90 -7.08
N HIS A 228 -1.42 -12.54 -6.94
CA HIS A 228 -2.62 -11.93 -6.38
C HIS A 228 -2.66 -12.19 -4.88
N ALA A 229 -2.92 -11.14 -4.09
CA ALA A 229 -3.00 -11.22 -2.64
C ALA A 229 -4.11 -10.34 -2.09
N GLY A 230 -4.59 -10.69 -0.90
CA GLY A 230 -5.45 -9.85 -0.08
C GLY A 230 -4.70 -9.31 1.12
N THR A 231 -5.08 -8.12 1.59
CA THR A 231 -4.67 -7.60 2.90
C THR A 231 -5.85 -6.98 3.62
N ALA A 232 -5.81 -7.01 4.95
CA ALA A 232 -6.82 -6.37 5.77
C ALA A 232 -6.20 -5.73 7.01
N LEU A 233 -6.84 -4.66 7.46
CA LEU A 233 -6.55 -3.95 8.68
C LEU A 233 -7.75 -4.06 9.62
N PHE A 234 -7.49 -4.47 10.85
CA PHE A 234 -8.50 -4.58 11.90
C PHE A 234 -8.08 -3.76 13.12
N ASP A 235 -9.06 -3.36 13.92
CA ASP A 235 -8.78 -2.88 15.27
C ASP A 235 -8.40 -4.04 16.21
N ALA A 236 -8.11 -3.71 17.46
CA ALA A 236 -7.69 -4.70 18.46
C ALA A 236 -8.78 -5.74 18.78
N ASP A 237 -10.04 -5.40 18.55
CA ASP A 237 -11.22 -6.26 18.82
C ASP A 237 -11.59 -7.11 17.60
N GLY A 238 -10.85 -6.99 16.50
CA GLY A 238 -11.06 -7.76 15.27
C GLY A 238 -12.11 -7.19 14.32
N ARG A 239 -12.54 -5.92 14.51
CA ARG A 239 -13.41 -5.23 13.55
C ARG A 239 -12.61 -4.81 12.32
N LEU A 240 -13.10 -5.12 11.14
CA LEU A 240 -12.50 -4.70 9.86
C LEU A 240 -12.58 -3.18 9.70
N LEU A 241 -11.44 -2.55 9.43
CA LEU A 241 -11.32 -1.11 9.16
C LEU A 241 -11.01 -0.81 7.70
N ALA A 242 -10.24 -1.68 7.03
CA ALA A 242 -9.91 -1.54 5.63
C ALA A 242 -9.48 -2.89 5.04
N CYS A 243 -9.70 -3.08 3.74
CA CYS A 243 -9.20 -4.26 3.02
C CYS A 243 -8.76 -3.92 1.61
N THR A 244 -7.88 -4.76 1.05
CA THR A 244 -7.38 -4.60 -0.31
C THR A 244 -7.26 -5.92 -1.05
N ARG A 245 -7.48 -5.88 -2.37
CA ARG A 245 -7.01 -6.90 -3.32
C ARG A 245 -5.86 -6.31 -4.11
N GLN A 246 -4.79 -7.06 -4.26
CA GLN A 246 -3.56 -6.58 -4.88
C GLN A 246 -3.04 -7.51 -5.96
N LEU A 247 -2.36 -6.93 -6.95
CA LEU A 247 -1.52 -7.61 -7.92
C LEU A 247 -0.08 -7.17 -7.70
N TRP A 248 0.78 -8.11 -7.35
CA TRP A 248 2.22 -7.96 -7.26
C TRP A 248 2.89 -8.59 -8.47
N LEU A 249 4.03 -8.06 -8.87
CA LEU A 249 4.77 -8.52 -10.04
C LEU A 249 6.17 -8.95 -9.63
N MET A 250 6.56 -10.14 -10.06
CA MET A 250 7.96 -10.53 -10.11
C MET A 250 8.61 -9.80 -11.29
N PRO A 251 9.68 -9.03 -11.08
CA PRO A 251 10.43 -8.43 -12.18
C PRO A 251 10.86 -9.47 -13.22
N ARG A 252 11.05 -9.05 -14.45
CA ARG A 252 11.75 -9.90 -15.44
C ARG A 252 13.21 -10.00 -14.99
N THR A 253 13.75 -11.20 -14.90
CA THR A 253 15.20 -11.36 -14.90
C THR A 253 15.70 -10.75 -16.22
N ALA A 254 16.63 -9.80 -16.12
CA ALA A 254 17.34 -9.40 -17.34
C ALA A 254 18.09 -10.64 -17.83
N ASP A 255 17.77 -11.07 -19.07
CA ASP A 255 18.55 -12.07 -19.80
C ASP A 255 19.93 -11.53 -20.10
#